data_fedc0ec2b13db7ed4d555caac4811103
#
_entry.id   fedc0ec2b13db7ed4d555caac4811103
#
_cell.length_a   1.000
_cell.length_b   1.000
_cell.length_c   1.000
_cell.angle_alpha   90.00
_cell.angle_beta   90.00
_cell.angle_gamma   90.00
#
_symmetry.space_group_name_H-M   'P 1'
#
loop_
_entity.id
_entity.type
_entity.pdbx_description
1 polymer ?
#
loop_
_entity_poly.entity_id
_entity_poly.type
_entity_poly.pdbx_seq_one_letter_code
_entity_poly.pdbx_strand_id
1 'polypeptide(L)'
;MVALAQDLPDLAGKEIVVVTENAYPPLQFLDGSGAAIGWEYDAMAEIAKRLNMVVKYENTSWDAMIPAVSSGQYDIGMTGITIRDDRKEQVDFSDAYMRSEMVMLVRGDETRFTDAKSFGANADLLMAAQPGTTPFYVGVYEVLDGNEANPRIKMFETFGAGVEALRTGDVDLVLTDGTAGNGYVAASEGKLKIVGEKLGAEDFGFIFPKGSDLVAPVNAAIADLAAD
;
A
#
# COMPACT_ATOMS: atom_id res chain seq x y z
N MET A 1 -0.22 -8.20 -35.44
CA MET A 1 -0.77 -6.84 -35.42
C MET A 1 0.21 -6.00 -34.62
N VAL A 2 0.87 -5.02 -35.25
CA VAL A 2 1.72 -4.06 -34.52
C VAL A 2 0.74 -3.15 -33.81
N ALA A 3 0.72 -3.17 -32.47
CA ALA A 3 0.00 -2.18 -31.69
C ALA A 3 0.60 -0.80 -32.08
N LEU A 4 -0.23 0.08 -32.63
CA LEU A 4 0.17 1.46 -32.81
C LEU A 4 0.45 2.00 -31.41
N ALA A 5 1.68 2.45 -31.17
CA ALA A 5 1.99 3.22 -29.95
C ALA A 5 0.97 4.36 -29.89
N GLN A 6 0.17 4.40 -28.83
CA GLN A 6 -0.73 5.54 -28.61
C GLN A 6 0.16 6.75 -28.34
N ASP A 7 -0.06 7.84 -29.11
CA ASP A 7 0.63 9.10 -28.79
C ASP A 7 0.19 9.55 -27.39
N LEU A 8 1.08 9.36 -26.40
CA LEU A 8 0.83 9.76 -25.02
C LEU A 8 0.80 11.30 -24.92
N PRO A 9 -0.02 11.86 -24.01
CA PRO A 9 -0.03 13.30 -23.77
C PRO A 9 1.34 13.79 -23.32
N ASP A 10 1.83 14.88 -23.92
CA ASP A 10 3.05 15.57 -23.51
C ASP A 10 2.71 16.67 -22.51
N LEU A 11 3.18 16.55 -21.27
CA LEU A 11 2.97 17.53 -20.20
C LEU A 11 4.02 18.67 -20.20
N ALA A 12 4.86 18.74 -21.24
CA ALA A 12 5.77 19.84 -21.51
C ALA A 12 6.70 20.23 -20.34
N GLY A 13 7.15 19.26 -19.57
CA GLY A 13 8.03 19.50 -18.41
C GLY A 13 7.29 20.02 -17.17
N LYS A 14 5.95 19.88 -17.11
CA LYS A 14 5.17 20.27 -15.91
C LYS A 14 5.75 19.60 -14.66
N GLU A 15 5.99 20.39 -13.63
CA GLU A 15 6.41 19.89 -12.33
C GLU A 15 5.20 19.32 -11.58
N ILE A 16 5.33 18.09 -11.07
CA ILE A 16 4.30 17.34 -10.36
C ILE A 16 4.86 16.92 -9.00
N VAL A 17 4.15 17.23 -7.94
CA VAL A 17 4.51 16.84 -6.59
C VAL A 17 3.82 15.53 -6.23
N VAL A 18 4.61 14.50 -6.02
CA VAL A 18 4.15 13.15 -5.64
C VAL A 18 4.47 12.92 -4.16
N VAL A 19 3.45 12.58 -3.38
CA VAL A 19 3.60 12.30 -1.95
C VAL A 19 3.53 10.80 -1.66
N THR A 20 4.35 10.34 -0.72
CA THR A 20 4.41 8.94 -0.26
C THR A 20 4.74 8.85 1.23
N GLU A 21 4.61 7.66 1.84
CA GLU A 21 4.94 7.43 3.25
C GLU A 21 6.35 6.84 3.44
N ASN A 22 6.91 6.16 2.43
CA ASN A 22 8.19 5.43 2.51
C ASN A 22 8.24 4.33 3.59
N ALA A 23 7.12 3.67 3.86
CA ALA A 23 6.99 2.68 4.93
C ALA A 23 6.49 1.31 4.45
N TYR A 24 6.42 1.06 3.13
CA TYR A 24 5.76 -0.12 2.58
C TYR A 24 6.61 -0.87 1.53
N PRO A 25 7.68 -1.57 1.95
CA PRO A 25 8.50 -2.36 1.03
C PRO A 25 7.71 -3.54 0.45
N PRO A 26 7.95 -3.94 -0.82
CA PRO A 26 8.93 -3.41 -1.76
C PRO A 26 8.40 -2.26 -2.63
N LEU A 27 7.19 -1.73 -2.35
CA LEU A 27 6.55 -0.71 -3.19
C LEU A 27 7.25 0.65 -3.05
N GLN A 28 7.43 1.14 -1.83
CA GLN A 28 8.18 2.36 -1.53
C GLN A 28 8.74 2.30 -0.09
N PHE A 29 10.00 2.54 0.05
CA PHE A 29 10.69 2.47 1.34
C PHE A 29 12.05 3.17 1.28
N LEU A 30 12.65 3.38 2.45
CA LEU A 30 14.03 3.85 2.55
C LEU A 30 14.97 2.65 2.64
N ASP A 31 16.01 2.63 1.82
CA ASP A 31 17.07 1.64 1.91
C ASP A 31 18.01 1.90 3.10
N GLY A 32 19.01 1.03 3.29
CA GLY A 32 19.98 1.15 4.39
C GLY A 32 20.86 2.42 4.33
N SER A 33 20.87 3.16 3.22
CA SER A 33 21.54 4.46 3.07
C SER A 33 20.60 5.65 3.34
N GLY A 34 19.31 5.40 3.49
CA GLY A 34 18.26 6.41 3.59
C GLY A 34 17.75 6.91 2.23
N ALA A 35 18.13 6.26 1.12
CA ALA A 35 17.57 6.57 -0.18
C ALA A 35 16.17 5.99 -0.35
N ALA A 36 15.26 6.79 -0.89
CA ALA A 36 13.91 6.36 -1.22
C ALA A 36 13.91 5.52 -2.50
N ILE A 37 13.45 4.28 -2.40
CA ILE A 37 13.43 3.30 -3.48
C ILE A 37 12.14 2.48 -3.47
N GLY A 38 11.93 1.71 -4.53
CA GLY A 38 10.86 0.72 -4.62
C GLY A 38 10.13 0.79 -5.96
N TRP A 39 9.26 -0.20 -6.17
CA TRP A 39 8.56 -0.39 -7.43
C TRP A 39 7.72 0.83 -7.84
N GLU A 40 7.06 1.49 -6.89
CA GLU A 40 6.25 2.68 -7.18
C GLU A 40 7.11 3.87 -7.63
N TYR A 41 8.33 4.01 -7.09
CA TYR A 41 9.29 5.00 -7.57
C TYR A 41 9.72 4.73 -9.01
N ASP A 42 10.04 3.47 -9.32
CA ASP A 42 10.45 3.07 -10.67
C ASP A 42 9.31 3.26 -11.67
N ALA A 43 8.10 2.83 -11.30
CA ALA A 43 6.91 3.02 -12.12
C ALA A 43 6.60 4.50 -12.37
N MET A 44 6.63 5.33 -11.32
CA MET A 44 6.37 6.77 -11.45
C MET A 44 7.46 7.47 -12.27
N ALA A 45 8.72 7.07 -12.15
CA ALA A 45 9.79 7.60 -12.98
C ALA A 45 9.61 7.29 -14.46
N GLU A 46 9.14 6.07 -14.79
CA GLU A 46 8.85 5.70 -16.17
C GLU A 46 7.59 6.39 -16.71
N ILE A 47 6.55 6.57 -15.90
CA ILE A 47 5.36 7.38 -16.21
C ILE A 47 5.79 8.83 -16.50
N ALA A 48 6.63 9.40 -15.64
CA ALA A 48 7.12 10.77 -15.80
C ALA A 48 7.87 10.98 -17.11
N LYS A 49 8.73 10.03 -17.46
CA LYS A 49 9.48 10.06 -18.72
C LYS A 49 8.54 9.99 -19.93
N ARG A 50 7.54 9.10 -19.92
CA ARG A 50 6.57 8.92 -21.02
C ARG A 50 5.68 10.14 -21.22
N LEU A 51 5.31 10.81 -20.14
CA LEU A 51 4.46 12.00 -20.15
C LEU A 51 5.23 13.32 -20.23
N ASN A 52 6.58 13.28 -20.29
CA ASN A 52 7.43 14.47 -20.25
C ASN A 52 7.07 15.40 -19.08
N MET A 53 7.01 14.85 -17.84
CA MET A 53 6.81 15.60 -16.61
C MET A 53 8.00 15.50 -15.68
N VAL A 54 8.16 16.44 -14.77
CA VAL A 54 9.21 16.46 -13.74
C VAL A 54 8.57 16.13 -12.40
N VAL A 55 9.01 15.05 -11.75
CA VAL A 55 8.46 14.64 -10.46
C VAL A 55 9.32 15.14 -9.31
N LYS A 56 8.67 15.75 -8.32
CA LYS A 56 9.22 16.01 -6.99
C LYS A 56 8.54 15.11 -6.00
N TYR A 57 9.33 14.39 -5.21
CA TYR A 57 8.81 13.51 -4.16
C TYR A 57 8.82 14.21 -2.81
N GLU A 58 7.71 14.08 -2.09
CA GLU A 58 7.57 14.50 -0.70
C GLU A 58 7.11 13.35 0.16
N ASN A 59 7.36 13.44 1.48
CA ASN A 59 6.98 12.43 2.44
C ASN A 59 5.92 12.97 3.39
N THR A 60 4.92 12.12 3.71
CA THR A 60 3.89 12.42 4.71
C THR A 60 3.50 11.14 5.45
N SER A 61 2.77 11.27 6.55
CA SER A 61 2.16 10.12 7.23
C SER A 61 0.92 9.61 6.47
N TRP A 62 0.58 8.35 6.69
CA TRP A 62 -0.61 7.76 6.07
C TRP A 62 -1.90 8.52 6.38
N ASP A 63 -2.12 8.90 7.62
CA ASP A 63 -3.32 9.61 8.07
C ASP A 63 -3.49 11.00 7.42
N ALA A 64 -2.38 11.66 7.08
CA ALA A 64 -2.38 12.95 6.40
C ALA A 64 -2.52 12.85 4.87
N MET A 65 -2.21 11.70 4.26
CA MET A 65 -2.05 11.56 2.82
C MET A 65 -3.33 11.88 2.04
N ILE A 66 -4.44 11.17 2.32
CA ILE A 66 -5.69 11.39 1.57
C ILE A 66 -6.22 12.82 1.76
N PRO A 67 -6.28 13.38 2.99
CA PRO A 67 -6.64 14.78 3.18
C PRO A 67 -5.76 15.79 2.42
N ALA A 68 -4.45 15.58 2.42
CA ALA A 68 -3.50 16.48 1.76
C ALA A 68 -3.63 16.44 0.23
N VAL A 69 -3.79 15.26 -0.36
CA VAL A 69 -4.07 15.13 -1.80
C VAL A 69 -5.45 15.71 -2.12
N SER A 70 -6.48 15.38 -1.35
CA SER A 70 -7.85 15.88 -1.56
C SER A 70 -7.92 17.42 -1.55
N SER A 71 -7.12 18.08 -0.72
CA SER A 71 -7.04 19.54 -0.66
C SER A 71 -6.22 20.19 -1.79
N GLY A 72 -5.54 19.38 -2.62
CA GLY A 72 -4.65 19.88 -3.68
C GLY A 72 -3.28 20.34 -3.16
N GLN A 73 -2.88 19.95 -1.97
CA GLN A 73 -1.52 20.22 -1.47
C GLN A 73 -0.48 19.44 -2.27
N TYR A 74 -0.83 18.24 -2.75
CA TYR A 74 -0.03 17.38 -3.61
C TYR A 74 -0.82 17.00 -4.85
N ASP A 75 -0.12 16.78 -5.97
CA ASP A 75 -0.74 16.41 -7.24
C ASP A 75 -1.08 14.92 -7.33
N ILE A 76 -0.24 14.06 -6.75
CA ILE A 76 -0.39 12.60 -6.77
C ILE A 76 0.01 12.04 -5.40
N GLY A 77 -0.75 11.04 -4.92
CA GLY A 77 -0.35 10.21 -3.78
C GLY A 77 -0.08 8.77 -4.21
N MET A 78 1.00 8.17 -3.67
CA MET A 78 1.38 6.78 -3.92
C MET A 78 1.89 6.12 -2.63
N THR A 79 1.28 5.00 -2.23
CA THR A 79 1.74 4.17 -1.09
C THR A 79 0.97 2.86 -1.00
N GLY A 80 0.77 2.15 -2.14
CA GLY A 80 -0.05 0.95 -2.16
C GLY A 80 -1.50 1.24 -1.78
N ILE A 81 -2.11 2.26 -2.37
CA ILE A 81 -3.43 2.75 -1.94
C ILE A 81 -4.53 1.91 -2.57
N THR A 82 -5.23 1.12 -1.77
CA THR A 82 -6.38 0.33 -2.21
C THR A 82 -7.47 1.22 -2.78
N ILE A 83 -7.93 0.91 -3.99
CA ILE A 83 -9.07 1.56 -4.64
C ILE A 83 -10.34 1.15 -3.91
N ARG A 84 -10.94 2.07 -3.14
CA ARG A 84 -12.14 1.85 -2.32
C ARG A 84 -13.16 2.97 -2.53
N ASP A 85 -14.45 2.65 -2.42
CA ASP A 85 -15.50 3.62 -2.69
C ASP A 85 -15.53 4.77 -1.68
N ASP A 86 -15.28 4.49 -0.40
CA ASP A 86 -15.17 5.54 0.64
C ASP A 86 -14.01 6.53 0.37
N ARG A 87 -12.92 6.06 -0.22
CA ARG A 87 -11.79 6.91 -0.64
C ARG A 87 -12.09 7.68 -1.91
N LYS A 88 -12.83 7.06 -2.86
CA LYS A 88 -13.28 7.73 -4.09
C LYS A 88 -14.21 8.92 -3.83
N GLU A 89 -14.84 9.00 -2.67
CA GLU A 89 -15.61 10.19 -2.28
C GLU A 89 -14.72 11.42 -2.10
N GLN A 90 -13.45 11.23 -1.69
CA GLN A 90 -12.52 12.28 -1.33
C GLN A 90 -11.48 12.60 -2.43
N VAL A 91 -11.06 11.59 -3.17
CA VAL A 91 -9.99 11.67 -4.19
C VAL A 91 -10.40 10.92 -5.46
N ASP A 92 -9.75 11.23 -6.59
CA ASP A 92 -9.82 10.39 -7.78
C ASP A 92 -8.69 9.36 -7.78
N PHE A 93 -8.91 8.25 -8.44
CA PHE A 93 -7.92 7.18 -8.58
C PHE A 93 -7.48 7.04 -10.04
N SER A 94 -6.24 6.59 -10.22
CA SER A 94 -5.82 5.99 -11.49
C SER A 94 -6.54 4.65 -11.71
N ASP A 95 -6.39 4.10 -12.92
CA ASP A 95 -6.59 2.67 -13.14
C ASP A 95 -5.65 1.88 -12.21
N ALA A 96 -6.05 0.63 -11.91
CA ALA A 96 -5.24 -0.23 -11.07
C ALA A 96 -3.91 -0.56 -11.74
N TYR A 97 -2.80 -0.27 -11.04
CA TYR A 97 -1.46 -0.65 -11.50
C TYR A 97 -1.00 -1.98 -10.93
N MET A 98 -1.63 -2.46 -9.86
CA MET A 98 -1.31 -3.74 -9.20
C MET A 98 -2.56 -4.32 -8.55
N ARG A 99 -2.66 -5.66 -8.58
CA ARG A 99 -3.63 -6.42 -7.79
C ARG A 99 -2.88 -7.29 -6.81
N SER A 100 -3.27 -7.24 -5.55
CA SER A 100 -2.69 -8.04 -4.48
C SER A 100 -3.79 -8.72 -3.66
N GLU A 101 -3.40 -9.63 -2.78
CA GLU A 101 -4.32 -10.37 -1.92
C GLU A 101 -3.91 -10.19 -0.46
N MET A 102 -4.86 -9.97 0.43
CA MET A 102 -4.61 -9.83 1.85
C MET A 102 -4.11 -11.13 2.47
N VAL A 103 -3.01 -11.07 3.21
CA VAL A 103 -2.36 -12.21 3.84
C VAL A 103 -2.11 -11.97 5.34
N MET A 104 -1.92 -13.06 6.06
CA MET A 104 -1.59 -13.08 7.49
C MET A 104 -0.08 -13.29 7.67
N LEU A 105 0.64 -12.25 8.08
CA LEU A 105 2.07 -12.29 8.39
C LEU A 105 2.26 -12.57 9.88
N VAL A 106 3.05 -13.61 10.21
CA VAL A 106 3.30 -14.06 11.58
C VAL A 106 4.78 -14.37 11.78
N ARG A 107 5.22 -14.55 13.03
CA ARG A 107 6.57 -15.05 13.31
C ARG A 107 6.79 -16.45 12.73
N GLY A 108 8.02 -16.77 12.36
CA GLY A 108 8.40 -18.06 11.78
C GLY A 108 8.11 -19.27 12.69
N ASP A 109 8.19 -19.07 14.00
CA ASP A 109 7.95 -20.07 15.04
C ASP A 109 6.49 -20.08 15.55
N GLU A 110 5.60 -19.25 15.01
CA GLU A 110 4.20 -19.20 15.45
C GLU A 110 3.48 -20.54 15.17
N THR A 111 2.83 -21.11 16.19
CA THR A 111 2.10 -22.38 16.11
C THR A 111 0.75 -22.36 16.81
N ARG A 112 0.42 -21.26 17.51
CA ARG A 112 -0.83 -21.15 18.30
C ARG A 112 -2.07 -20.96 17.43
N PHE A 113 -1.89 -20.56 16.18
CA PHE A 113 -2.93 -20.41 15.16
C PHE A 113 -2.36 -20.61 13.76
N THR A 114 -3.21 -20.97 12.80
CA THR A 114 -2.83 -21.24 11.41
C THR A 114 -3.69 -20.50 10.38
N ASP A 115 -4.76 -19.84 10.84
CA ASP A 115 -5.73 -19.14 9.99
C ASP A 115 -6.47 -18.06 10.79
N ALA A 116 -7.28 -17.25 10.10
CA ALA A 116 -8.04 -16.15 10.70
C ALA A 116 -9.00 -16.64 11.80
N LYS A 117 -9.66 -17.77 11.57
CA LYS A 117 -10.64 -18.33 12.51
C LYS A 117 -9.97 -18.75 13.81
N SER A 118 -8.85 -19.46 13.75
CA SER A 118 -8.09 -19.91 14.93
C SER A 118 -7.45 -18.72 15.66
N PHE A 119 -7.00 -17.67 14.94
CA PHE A 119 -6.56 -16.42 15.55
C PHE A 119 -7.73 -15.72 16.27
N GLY A 120 -8.88 -15.55 15.61
CA GLY A 120 -10.07 -14.91 16.19
C GLY A 120 -10.55 -15.59 17.46
N ALA A 121 -10.51 -16.93 17.49
CA ALA A 121 -10.94 -17.76 18.63
C ALA A 121 -10.02 -17.67 19.87
N ASN A 122 -8.77 -17.22 19.72
CA ASN A 122 -7.83 -17.13 20.83
C ASN A 122 -7.73 -15.67 21.33
N ALA A 123 -8.34 -15.38 22.47
CA ALA A 123 -8.44 -14.04 23.03
C ALA A 123 -7.09 -13.43 23.49
N ASP A 124 -6.07 -14.26 23.69
CA ASP A 124 -4.74 -13.81 24.15
C ASP A 124 -3.86 -13.27 23.02
N LEU A 125 -4.23 -13.51 21.76
CA LEU A 125 -3.46 -13.10 20.60
C LEU A 125 -3.73 -11.65 20.22
N LEU A 126 -2.68 -10.92 19.86
CA LEU A 126 -2.72 -9.50 19.50
C LEU A 126 -2.39 -9.28 18.03
N MET A 127 -3.08 -8.33 17.40
CA MET A 127 -2.84 -7.90 16.04
C MET A 127 -2.29 -6.48 16.00
N ALA A 128 -1.23 -6.23 15.22
CA ALA A 128 -0.82 -4.87 14.88
C ALA A 128 -1.64 -4.34 13.70
N ALA A 129 -1.98 -3.07 13.74
CA ALA A 129 -2.64 -2.37 12.65
C ALA A 129 -2.22 -0.90 12.58
N GLN A 130 -2.28 -0.35 11.38
CA GLN A 130 -2.18 1.09 11.15
C GLN A 130 -3.59 1.63 10.90
N PRO A 131 -4.04 2.65 11.63
CA PRO A 131 -5.42 3.14 11.54
C PRO A 131 -5.82 3.55 10.11
N GLY A 132 -7.07 3.26 9.72
CA GLY A 132 -7.64 3.70 8.43
C GLY A 132 -7.12 2.95 7.20
N THR A 133 -6.22 1.97 7.38
CA THR A 133 -5.73 1.13 6.28
C THR A 133 -6.73 0.01 5.96
N THR A 134 -6.63 -0.56 4.74
CA THR A 134 -7.42 -1.73 4.38
C THR A 134 -7.12 -2.94 5.27
N PRO A 135 -5.83 -3.27 5.58
CA PRO A 135 -5.50 -4.32 6.54
C PRO A 135 -6.15 -4.14 7.91
N PHE A 136 -6.26 -2.90 8.42
CA PHE A 136 -6.98 -2.62 9.67
C PHE A 136 -8.44 -3.07 9.59
N TYR A 137 -9.17 -2.65 8.56
CA TYR A 137 -10.58 -3.00 8.41
C TYR A 137 -10.80 -4.50 8.17
N VAL A 138 -9.96 -5.15 7.36
CA VAL A 138 -10.01 -6.60 7.18
C VAL A 138 -9.78 -7.31 8.52
N GLY A 139 -8.82 -6.87 9.31
CA GLY A 139 -8.58 -7.40 10.64
C GLY A 139 -9.76 -7.27 11.59
N VAL A 140 -10.43 -6.12 11.56
CA VAL A 140 -11.61 -5.86 12.38
C VAL A 140 -12.78 -6.75 11.97
N TYR A 141 -13.11 -6.77 10.67
CA TYR A 141 -14.40 -7.32 10.20
C TYR A 141 -14.30 -8.77 9.74
N GLU A 142 -13.15 -9.25 9.25
CA GLU A 142 -12.98 -10.60 8.73
C GLU A 142 -12.24 -11.53 9.71
N VAL A 143 -11.43 -10.98 10.63
CA VAL A 143 -10.61 -11.78 11.55
C VAL A 143 -11.11 -11.70 12.98
N LEU A 144 -11.62 -10.54 13.40
CA LEU A 144 -12.13 -10.30 14.74
C LEU A 144 -13.68 -10.19 14.74
N ASP A 145 -14.22 -9.47 15.69
CA ASP A 145 -15.65 -9.39 16.00
C ASP A 145 -16.38 -8.17 15.43
N GLY A 146 -15.74 -7.41 14.55
CA GLY A 146 -16.29 -6.19 13.96
C GLY A 146 -16.20 -4.95 14.85
N ASN A 147 -15.48 -5.01 15.96
CA ASN A 147 -15.27 -3.88 16.87
C ASN A 147 -13.93 -3.20 16.60
N GLU A 148 -13.96 -2.00 16.02
CA GLU A 148 -12.76 -1.21 15.75
C GLU A 148 -11.97 -0.81 17.02
N ALA A 149 -12.65 -0.78 18.17
CA ALA A 149 -12.04 -0.53 19.48
C ALA A 149 -11.63 -1.81 20.22
N ASN A 150 -11.53 -2.96 19.51
CA ASN A 150 -11.14 -4.21 20.12
C ASN A 150 -9.75 -4.10 20.76
N PRO A 151 -9.58 -4.39 22.06
CA PRO A 151 -8.31 -4.20 22.78
C PRO A 151 -7.18 -5.10 22.28
N ARG A 152 -7.50 -6.12 21.50
CA ARG A 152 -6.52 -6.99 20.82
C ARG A 152 -5.82 -6.32 19.64
N ILE A 153 -6.36 -5.21 19.13
CA ILE A 153 -5.75 -4.43 18.05
C ILE A 153 -4.80 -3.41 18.67
N LYS A 154 -3.52 -3.53 18.37
CA LYS A 154 -2.48 -2.57 18.76
C LYS A 154 -2.20 -1.65 17.59
N MET A 155 -2.48 -0.37 17.77
CA MET A 155 -2.33 0.65 16.75
C MET A 155 -0.89 1.15 16.67
N PHE A 156 -0.36 1.26 15.46
CA PHE A 156 0.97 1.80 15.16
C PHE A 156 0.86 2.94 14.15
N GLU A 157 1.72 3.92 14.27
CA GLU A 157 1.75 5.09 13.39
C GLU A 157 2.17 4.70 11.96
N THR A 158 3.11 3.75 11.82
CA THR A 158 3.57 3.24 10.54
C THR A 158 3.41 1.73 10.44
N PHE A 159 3.25 1.23 9.21
CA PHE A 159 3.18 -0.21 8.96
C PHE A 159 4.46 -0.94 9.43
N GLY A 160 5.63 -0.37 9.16
CA GLY A 160 6.91 -0.93 9.58
C GLY A 160 7.05 -1.10 11.09
N ALA A 161 6.51 -0.16 11.88
CA ALA A 161 6.50 -0.28 13.34
C ALA A 161 5.65 -1.47 13.82
N GLY A 162 4.53 -1.73 13.15
CA GLY A 162 3.70 -2.93 13.42
C GLY A 162 4.43 -4.24 13.10
N VAL A 163 5.19 -4.29 12.00
CA VAL A 163 6.00 -5.47 11.65
C VAL A 163 7.15 -5.67 12.64
N GLU A 164 7.76 -4.59 13.12
CA GLU A 164 8.81 -4.71 14.15
C GLU A 164 8.23 -5.23 15.48
N ALA A 165 7.05 -4.76 15.90
CA ALA A 165 6.34 -5.29 17.04
C ALA A 165 5.99 -6.80 16.90
N LEU A 166 5.69 -7.25 15.66
CA LEU A 166 5.53 -8.68 15.37
C LEU A 166 6.84 -9.44 15.57
N ARG A 167 7.98 -8.91 15.10
CA ARG A 167 9.30 -9.54 15.23
C ARG A 167 9.73 -9.66 16.69
N THR A 168 9.46 -8.64 17.51
CA THR A 168 9.80 -8.64 18.95
C THR A 168 8.84 -9.46 19.81
N GLY A 169 7.67 -9.81 19.28
CA GLY A 169 6.67 -10.62 20.00
C GLY A 169 5.67 -9.79 20.80
N ASP A 170 5.64 -8.46 20.59
CA ASP A 170 4.67 -7.57 21.24
C ASP A 170 3.26 -7.74 20.65
N VAL A 171 3.19 -8.26 19.42
CA VAL A 171 1.96 -8.69 18.74
C VAL A 171 2.19 -10.05 18.06
N ASP A 172 1.12 -10.68 17.59
CA ASP A 172 1.16 -12.04 17.04
C ASP A 172 0.81 -12.09 15.55
N LEU A 173 0.12 -11.09 15.04
CA LEU A 173 -0.36 -10.99 13.67
C LEU A 173 -0.19 -9.57 13.11
N VAL A 174 0.23 -9.48 11.86
CA VAL A 174 0.09 -8.31 10.99
C VAL A 174 -0.66 -8.75 9.74
N LEU A 175 -1.71 -8.04 9.36
CA LEU A 175 -2.33 -8.19 8.05
C LEU A 175 -1.65 -7.25 7.05
N THR A 176 -1.43 -7.73 5.85
CA THR A 176 -0.80 -6.96 4.77
C THR A 176 -1.20 -7.54 3.42
N ASP A 177 -0.98 -6.79 2.34
CA ASP A 177 -1.03 -7.37 1.01
C ASP A 177 0.10 -8.38 0.78
N GLY A 178 -0.12 -9.31 -0.17
CA GLY A 178 0.82 -10.39 -0.44
C GLY A 178 2.16 -9.91 -0.99
N THR A 179 2.21 -8.78 -1.68
CA THR A 179 3.46 -8.22 -2.23
C THR A 179 4.37 -7.76 -1.08
N ALA A 180 3.85 -6.96 -0.17
CA ALA A 180 4.59 -6.52 1.02
C ALA A 180 4.88 -7.71 1.95
N GLY A 181 3.90 -8.58 2.21
CA GLY A 181 4.09 -9.77 3.03
C GLY A 181 5.22 -10.68 2.55
N ASN A 182 5.26 -10.98 1.26
CA ASN A 182 6.35 -11.76 0.66
C ASN A 182 7.70 -11.04 0.73
N GLY A 183 7.73 -9.70 0.56
CA GLY A 183 8.92 -8.89 0.73
C GLY A 183 9.49 -9.01 2.15
N TYR A 184 8.65 -8.88 3.16
CA TYR A 184 9.05 -9.06 4.57
C TYR A 184 9.52 -10.48 4.89
N VAL A 185 8.84 -11.51 4.36
CA VAL A 185 9.27 -12.91 4.54
C VAL A 185 10.65 -13.12 3.92
N ALA A 186 10.87 -12.67 2.67
CA ALA A 186 12.15 -12.81 1.98
C ALA A 186 13.31 -12.14 2.73
N ALA A 187 13.06 -10.95 3.31
CA ALA A 187 14.06 -10.21 4.08
C ALA A 187 14.25 -10.70 5.52
N SER A 188 13.42 -11.64 6.00
CA SER A 188 13.36 -12.02 7.42
C SER A 188 14.33 -13.13 7.83
N GLU A 189 15.03 -13.76 6.90
CA GLU A 189 15.87 -14.94 7.15
C GLU A 189 15.12 -16.06 7.89
N GLY A 190 13.84 -16.28 7.56
CA GLY A 190 12.99 -17.30 8.16
C GLY A 190 12.33 -16.89 9.49
N LYS A 191 12.51 -15.64 9.93
CA LYS A 191 11.89 -15.14 11.18
C LYS A 191 10.42 -14.78 11.02
N LEU A 192 9.95 -14.61 9.79
CA LEU A 192 8.56 -14.36 9.44
C LEU A 192 8.07 -15.39 8.43
N LYS A 193 6.76 -15.64 8.43
CA LYS A 193 6.06 -16.48 7.44
C LYS A 193 4.64 -15.97 7.21
N ILE A 194 4.06 -16.36 6.09
CA ILE A 194 2.63 -16.19 5.81
C ILE A 194 1.90 -17.47 6.20
N VAL A 195 0.73 -17.34 6.82
CA VAL A 195 -0.15 -18.45 7.20
C VAL A 195 -1.59 -18.22 6.75
N GLY A 196 -2.37 -19.29 6.70
CA GLY A 196 -3.79 -19.26 6.39
C GLY A 196 -4.12 -19.01 4.92
N GLU A 197 -5.42 -18.90 4.67
CA GLU A 197 -5.95 -18.55 3.36
C GLU A 197 -5.90 -17.03 3.17
N LYS A 198 -5.96 -16.59 1.92
CA LYS A 198 -6.03 -15.18 1.55
C LYS A 198 -7.37 -14.59 1.97
N LEU A 199 -7.35 -13.39 2.56
CA LEU A 199 -8.52 -12.72 3.12
C LEU A 199 -9.12 -11.68 2.17
N GLY A 200 -9.14 -11.99 0.87
CA GLY A 200 -9.65 -11.09 -0.16
C GLY A 200 -8.54 -10.59 -1.08
N ALA A 201 -8.95 -9.81 -2.07
CA ALA A 201 -8.06 -9.18 -3.03
C ALA A 201 -8.35 -7.69 -3.08
N GLU A 202 -7.30 -6.92 -3.38
CA GLU A 202 -7.35 -5.47 -3.50
C GLU A 202 -6.60 -5.00 -4.72
N ASP A 203 -7.08 -3.92 -5.32
CA ASP A 203 -6.44 -3.25 -6.44
C ASP A 203 -5.84 -1.93 -5.95
N PHE A 204 -4.57 -1.66 -6.29
CA PHE A 204 -3.89 -0.42 -5.94
C PHE A 204 -3.92 0.58 -7.08
N GLY A 205 -4.14 1.85 -6.74
CA GLY A 205 -4.09 2.97 -7.67
C GLY A 205 -3.40 4.18 -7.05
N PHE A 206 -2.87 5.05 -7.91
CA PHE A 206 -2.44 6.38 -7.49
C PHE A 206 -3.66 7.24 -7.20
N ILE A 207 -3.56 8.16 -6.25
CA ILE A 207 -4.64 9.09 -5.90
C ILE A 207 -4.32 10.51 -6.36
N PHE A 208 -5.38 11.25 -6.68
CA PHE A 208 -5.33 12.62 -7.21
C PHE A 208 -6.40 13.49 -6.54
N PRO A 209 -6.23 14.82 -6.51
CA PRO A 209 -7.35 15.70 -6.18
C PRO A 209 -8.55 15.43 -7.09
N LYS A 210 -9.77 15.63 -6.57
CA LYS A 210 -10.99 15.45 -7.37
C LYS A 210 -10.98 16.33 -8.62
N GLY A 211 -11.28 15.72 -9.77
CA GLY A 211 -11.31 16.40 -11.07
C GLY A 211 -9.94 16.73 -11.64
N SER A 212 -8.87 16.09 -11.16
CA SER A 212 -7.50 16.30 -11.66
C SER A 212 -7.38 15.94 -13.14
N ASP A 213 -6.76 16.82 -13.91
CA ASP A 213 -6.42 16.62 -15.33
C ASP A 213 -5.28 15.60 -15.54
N LEU A 214 -4.61 15.16 -14.48
CA LEU A 214 -3.54 14.17 -14.50
C LEU A 214 -4.04 12.73 -14.58
N VAL A 215 -5.28 12.44 -14.19
CA VAL A 215 -5.80 11.07 -14.15
C VAL A 215 -5.74 10.39 -15.52
N ALA A 216 -6.25 11.05 -16.56
CA ALA A 216 -6.28 10.46 -17.89
C ALA A 216 -4.87 10.27 -18.51
N PRO A 217 -3.94 11.24 -18.46
CA PRO A 217 -2.56 11.04 -18.88
C PRO A 217 -1.85 9.89 -18.14
N VAL A 218 -1.98 9.82 -16.82
CA VAL A 218 -1.34 8.77 -16.01
C VAL A 218 -1.92 7.40 -16.35
N ASN A 219 -3.24 7.28 -16.54
CA ASN A 219 -3.86 6.02 -16.96
C ASN A 219 -3.36 5.57 -18.35
N ALA A 220 -3.21 6.49 -19.29
CA ALA A 220 -2.65 6.18 -20.61
C ALA A 220 -1.21 5.65 -20.48
N ALA A 221 -0.39 6.25 -19.61
CA ALA A 221 0.97 5.80 -19.38
C ALA A 221 1.03 4.44 -18.64
N ILE A 222 0.12 4.17 -17.68
CA ILE A 222 0.00 2.86 -17.02
C ILE A 222 -0.35 1.78 -18.05
N ALA A 223 -1.31 2.04 -18.95
CA ALA A 223 -1.70 1.10 -19.99
C ALA A 223 -0.56 0.82 -20.99
N ASP A 224 0.23 1.83 -21.34
CA ASP A 224 1.38 1.70 -22.23
C ASP A 224 2.51 0.90 -21.55
N LEU A 225 2.78 1.13 -20.25
CA LEU A 225 3.72 0.34 -19.44
C LEU A 225 3.33 -1.14 -19.34
N ALA A 226 2.05 -1.43 -19.23
CA ALA A 226 1.56 -2.80 -19.12
C ALA A 226 1.63 -3.57 -20.46
N ALA A 227 1.84 -2.87 -21.57
CA ALA A 227 1.96 -3.46 -22.92
C ALA A 227 3.40 -3.78 -23.33
N ASP A 228 4.40 -3.25 -22.59
CA ASP A 228 5.84 -3.48 -22.81
C ASP A 228 6.33 -4.80 -22.19
#